data_88f3d9d5267779db17df553d95659da1
#
_entry.id   88f3d9d5267779db17df553d95659da1
#
_cell.length_a   1.000
_cell.length_b   1.000
_cell.length_c   1.000
_cell.angle_alpha   90.00
_cell.angle_beta   90.00
_cell.angle_gamma   90.00
#
_symmetry.space_group_name_H-M   'P 1'
#
loop_
_entity.id
_entity.type
_entity.pdbx_description
1 polymer ?
#
loop_
_entity_poly.entity_id
_entity_poly.type
_entity_poly.pdbx_seq_one_letter_code
_entity_poly.pdbx_strand_id
1 'polypeptide(L)'
;MNKFTSQQVSLGEKVGYSLGDAAANLVFQMMMIFQLKFYTDVFGLNGAIAGSVLMIASLSAIIVDPTIGLLTDRTNTRWGKFRPWMLWTVIPFCLFYVLAFYNPGIQEKSHVAMYATASYVLLMTAYSFNNVPYTALGGVMTSDIRERTSITTVRFVVVTIAQFVVQGLTLPMVDHFAEGSTLQHGWVVTISIFACIAFVFFLITFGVTKERIQPPPRQQISVREDIKNTFSSVSWNSMALLTFSLFVTLAMWGSAMNFYFQYNVDQKSLYDFLSHFMTLDPDNAYSVGFSVFNMMGAIVQFVGVICLSQYLANKFGKRNTFKFCLTLTAFLTALFCIPEPNDVGLLFLINFLRSLAYAPTIPLLWAMIGDVADHIEYENHRRATGFCFSGIVLALKLGLGFGGAIAGIFISMFGYVSGGDTTIQNESAVMGIRLVSSIVPAVLFMVGVVALHYYPITKEYNENMQAELAARRRFANQNIV
;
A
#
# COMPACT_ATOMS: atom_id res chain seq x y z
N MET A 1 -10.80 39.87 20.01
CA MET A 1 -10.96 39.33 18.64
C MET A 1 -9.56 39.08 18.07
N ASN A 2 -8.98 37.90 18.33
CA ASN A 2 -7.72 37.50 17.72
C ASN A 2 -8.00 37.18 16.25
N LYS A 3 -7.40 37.91 15.35
CA LYS A 3 -7.32 37.59 13.93
C LYS A 3 -6.54 36.28 13.79
N PHE A 4 -7.22 35.15 13.79
CA PHE A 4 -6.68 33.94 13.20
C PHE A 4 -6.56 34.23 11.68
N THR A 5 -5.41 34.74 11.27
CA THR A 5 -5.04 34.73 9.85
C THR A 5 -5.10 33.26 9.45
N SER A 6 -6.08 32.91 8.61
CA SER A 6 -6.17 31.60 7.97
C SER A 6 -4.82 31.32 7.31
N GLN A 7 -4.04 30.37 7.86
CA GLN A 7 -2.77 29.96 7.27
C GLN A 7 -3.09 29.16 6.02
N GLN A 8 -3.44 29.86 4.94
CA GLN A 8 -3.64 29.24 3.65
C GLN A 8 -2.33 28.63 3.18
N VAL A 9 -2.37 27.37 2.85
CA VAL A 9 -1.26 26.65 2.23
C VAL A 9 -1.37 26.83 0.72
N SER A 10 -0.34 27.33 0.08
CA SER A 10 -0.35 27.55 -1.37
C SER A 10 -0.52 26.23 -2.13
N LEU A 11 -1.12 26.30 -3.34
CA LEU A 11 -1.27 25.10 -4.18
C LEU A 11 0.09 24.46 -4.50
N GLY A 12 1.14 25.26 -4.74
CA GLY A 12 2.49 24.78 -4.98
C GLY A 12 3.05 23.99 -3.78
N GLU A 13 2.76 24.41 -2.55
CA GLU A 13 3.18 23.68 -1.35
C GLU A 13 2.34 22.40 -1.17
N LYS A 14 1.03 22.41 -1.48
CA LYS A 14 0.19 21.22 -1.45
C LYS A 14 0.69 20.16 -2.45
N VAL A 15 0.96 20.58 -3.68
CA VAL A 15 1.53 19.68 -4.72
C VAL A 15 2.92 19.21 -4.31
N GLY A 16 3.79 20.12 -3.86
CA GLY A 16 5.14 19.76 -3.43
C GLY A 16 5.17 18.79 -2.25
N TYR A 17 4.27 18.92 -1.28
CA TYR A 17 4.07 17.92 -0.23
C TYR A 17 3.60 16.58 -0.83
N SER A 18 2.65 16.60 -1.74
CA SER A 18 2.10 15.40 -2.37
C SER A 18 3.12 14.62 -3.21
N LEU A 19 4.11 15.32 -3.80
CA LEU A 19 5.22 14.68 -4.53
C LEU A 19 6.06 13.77 -3.63
N GLY A 20 6.20 14.06 -2.34
CA GLY A 20 6.88 13.16 -1.40
C GLY A 20 6.17 11.82 -1.23
N ASP A 21 4.83 11.83 -1.20
CA ASP A 21 4.06 10.59 -1.17
C ASP A 21 4.09 9.84 -2.52
N ALA A 22 4.07 10.57 -3.63
CA ALA A 22 4.27 9.99 -4.94
C ALA A 22 5.63 9.29 -5.05
N ALA A 23 6.70 9.92 -4.56
CA ALA A 23 8.04 9.30 -4.51
C ALA A 23 8.06 8.01 -3.69
N ALA A 24 7.44 8.02 -2.50
CA ALA A 24 7.30 6.83 -1.67
C ALA A 24 6.46 5.74 -2.38
N ASN A 25 5.41 6.12 -3.11
CA ASN A 25 4.55 5.20 -3.84
C ASN A 25 5.21 4.60 -5.09
N LEU A 26 6.13 5.31 -5.76
CA LEU A 26 6.94 4.70 -6.83
C LEU A 26 7.67 3.46 -6.32
N VAL A 27 8.23 3.52 -5.11
CA VAL A 27 8.93 2.38 -4.48
C VAL A 27 7.94 1.35 -3.93
N PHE A 28 6.90 1.80 -3.23
CA PHE A 28 5.92 0.94 -2.58
C PHE A 28 5.19 0.02 -3.58
N GLN A 29 4.74 0.56 -4.70
CA GLN A 29 4.07 -0.22 -5.75
C GLN A 29 5.02 -1.25 -6.40
N MET A 30 6.27 -0.88 -6.60
CA MET A 30 7.29 -1.81 -7.10
C MET A 30 7.50 -2.99 -6.15
N MET A 31 7.64 -2.70 -4.85
CA MET A 31 7.78 -3.75 -3.84
C MET A 31 6.56 -4.66 -3.77
N MET A 32 5.36 -4.11 -3.90
CA MET A 32 4.12 -4.86 -3.77
C MET A 32 3.84 -5.76 -4.98
N ILE A 33 4.11 -5.29 -6.19
CA ILE A 33 3.70 -5.96 -7.44
C ILE A 33 4.84 -6.79 -8.03
N PHE A 34 6.06 -6.27 -8.05
CA PHE A 34 7.14 -6.81 -8.85
C PHE A 34 8.26 -7.48 -8.05
N GLN A 35 8.39 -7.21 -6.74
CA GLN A 35 9.54 -7.68 -5.96
C GLN A 35 9.65 -9.21 -5.92
N LEU A 36 8.52 -9.90 -5.69
CA LEU A 36 8.50 -11.37 -5.65
C LEU A 36 8.96 -11.94 -6.99
N LYS A 37 8.39 -11.44 -8.09
CA LYS A 37 8.74 -11.87 -9.45
C LYS A 37 10.21 -11.61 -9.76
N PHE A 38 10.73 -10.43 -9.39
CA PHE A 38 12.14 -10.13 -9.58
C PHE A 38 13.06 -11.13 -8.86
N TYR A 39 12.72 -11.51 -7.62
CA TYR A 39 13.51 -12.49 -6.87
C TYR A 39 13.42 -13.91 -7.41
N THR A 40 12.27 -14.30 -7.97
CA THR A 40 12.14 -15.64 -8.58
C THR A 40 12.77 -15.69 -9.96
N ASP A 41 12.56 -14.71 -10.82
CA ASP A 41 12.89 -14.78 -12.23
C ASP A 41 14.28 -14.24 -12.54
N VAL A 42 14.72 -13.17 -11.85
CA VAL A 42 16.05 -12.57 -12.08
C VAL A 42 17.10 -13.12 -11.13
N PHE A 43 16.76 -13.27 -9.84
CA PHE A 43 17.69 -13.86 -8.85
C PHE A 43 17.66 -15.41 -8.89
N GLY A 44 16.65 -16.01 -9.51
CA GLY A 44 16.48 -17.47 -9.55
C GLY A 44 16.24 -18.10 -8.18
N LEU A 45 15.72 -17.32 -7.21
CA LEU A 45 15.39 -17.83 -5.88
C LEU A 45 14.09 -18.64 -5.94
N ASN A 46 14.05 -19.74 -5.19
CA ASN A 46 12.79 -20.45 -4.99
C ASN A 46 11.73 -19.53 -4.38
N GLY A 47 10.46 -19.66 -4.81
CA GLY A 47 9.37 -18.80 -4.36
C GLY A 47 9.21 -18.74 -2.84
N ALA A 48 9.45 -19.85 -2.11
CA ALA A 48 9.40 -19.87 -0.64
C ALA A 48 10.52 -19.02 -0.01
N ILE A 49 11.74 -19.08 -0.57
CA ILE A 49 12.86 -18.25 -0.10
C ILE A 49 12.56 -16.76 -0.42
N ALA A 50 12.15 -16.46 -1.64
CA ALA A 50 11.79 -15.11 -2.05
C ALA A 50 10.67 -14.51 -1.17
N GLY A 51 9.61 -15.28 -0.89
CA GLY A 51 8.55 -14.88 0.03
C GLY A 51 9.04 -14.65 1.46
N SER A 52 9.96 -15.51 1.96
CA SER A 52 10.55 -15.33 3.29
C SER A 52 11.36 -14.06 3.41
N VAL A 53 12.07 -13.63 2.35
CA VAL A 53 12.77 -12.34 2.29
C VAL A 53 11.79 -11.18 2.51
N LEU A 54 10.65 -11.20 1.82
CA LEU A 54 9.62 -10.16 1.96
C LEU A 54 9.06 -10.10 3.39
N MET A 55 8.81 -11.26 4.00
CA MET A 55 8.32 -11.36 5.36
C MET A 55 9.33 -10.82 6.38
N ILE A 56 10.59 -11.25 6.31
CA ILE A 56 11.66 -10.81 7.23
C ILE A 56 11.81 -9.29 7.18
N ALA A 57 11.81 -8.70 6.00
CA ALA A 57 11.91 -7.25 5.84
C ALA A 57 10.70 -6.51 6.45
N SER A 58 9.48 -7.04 6.28
CA SER A 58 8.28 -6.45 6.90
C SER A 58 8.29 -6.56 8.41
N LEU A 59 8.80 -7.66 8.97
CA LEU A 59 8.97 -7.82 10.41
C LEU A 59 9.94 -6.79 11.01
N SER A 60 10.93 -6.32 10.24
CA SER A 60 11.86 -5.28 10.71
C SER A 60 11.14 -3.97 11.09
N ALA A 61 10.00 -3.68 10.46
CA ALA A 61 9.19 -2.49 10.77
C ALA A 61 8.72 -2.43 12.23
N ILE A 62 8.57 -3.59 12.90
CA ILE A 62 8.18 -3.65 14.33
C ILE A 62 9.19 -2.89 15.20
N ILE A 63 10.46 -2.94 14.86
CA ILE A 63 11.55 -2.28 15.59
C ILE A 63 11.85 -0.92 14.99
N VAL A 64 11.88 -0.82 13.67
CA VAL A 64 12.32 0.38 12.94
C VAL A 64 11.32 1.53 13.11
N ASP A 65 10.00 1.28 12.99
CA ASP A 65 9.00 2.36 13.03
C ASP A 65 8.92 3.08 14.39
N PRO A 66 8.90 2.39 15.53
CA PRO A 66 8.97 3.06 16.83
C PRO A 66 10.30 3.79 17.04
N THR A 67 11.41 3.22 16.54
CA THR A 67 12.74 3.82 16.66
C THR A 67 12.81 5.15 15.93
N ILE A 68 12.37 5.21 14.68
CA ILE A 68 12.36 6.46 13.90
C ILE A 68 11.38 7.47 14.49
N GLY A 69 10.24 7.03 15.01
CA GLY A 69 9.31 7.90 15.73
C GLY A 69 9.98 8.61 16.89
N LEU A 70 10.72 7.87 17.73
CA LEU A 70 11.48 8.42 18.86
C LEU A 70 12.61 9.36 18.42
N LEU A 71 13.35 9.00 17.38
CA LEU A 71 14.42 9.83 16.83
C LEU A 71 13.88 11.15 16.26
N THR A 72 12.80 11.06 15.50
CA THR A 72 12.13 12.23 14.92
C THR A 72 11.61 13.16 16.02
N ASP A 73 11.08 12.61 17.10
CA ASP A 73 10.60 13.40 18.23
C ASP A 73 11.71 14.19 18.95
N ARG A 74 12.92 13.69 18.93
CA ARG A 74 14.12 14.33 19.51
C ARG A 74 14.83 15.27 18.54
N THR A 75 14.48 15.24 17.27
CA THR A 75 15.11 16.08 16.27
C THR A 75 14.67 17.53 16.44
N ASN A 76 15.64 18.44 16.50
CA ASN A 76 15.41 19.87 16.50
C ASN A 76 16.49 20.55 15.67
N THR A 77 16.14 21.02 14.45
CA THR A 77 17.06 21.66 13.54
C THR A 77 16.53 22.99 13.04
N ARG A 78 17.41 23.78 12.40
CA ARG A 78 17.02 25.04 11.75
C ARG A 78 15.98 24.89 10.63
N TRP A 79 15.83 23.66 10.08
CA TRP A 79 14.87 23.34 9.00
C TRP A 79 13.55 22.77 9.53
N GLY A 80 13.42 22.57 10.83
CA GLY A 80 12.29 21.96 11.50
C GLY A 80 12.64 20.60 12.12
N LYS A 81 11.59 19.86 12.46
CA LYS A 81 11.67 18.57 13.15
C LYS A 81 11.59 17.40 12.16
N PHE A 82 10.69 17.49 11.18
CA PHE A 82 10.34 16.40 10.25
C PHE A 82 11.03 16.54 8.88
N ARG A 83 11.12 17.76 8.36
CA ARG A 83 11.70 18.04 7.04
C ARG A 83 13.14 17.54 6.84
N PRO A 84 14.05 17.68 7.81
CA PRO A 84 15.45 17.22 7.65
C PRO A 84 15.56 15.74 7.31
N TRP A 85 14.65 14.92 7.83
CA TRP A 85 14.66 13.48 7.61
C TRP A 85 14.47 13.12 6.14
N MET A 86 13.62 13.84 5.40
CA MET A 86 13.46 13.61 3.96
C MET A 86 14.75 13.89 3.19
N LEU A 87 15.51 14.93 3.59
CA LEU A 87 16.78 15.26 2.97
C LEU A 87 17.88 14.24 3.31
N TRP A 88 17.97 13.84 4.59
CA TRP A 88 19.02 12.93 5.05
C TRP A 88 18.83 11.51 4.53
N THR A 89 17.59 11.09 4.37
CA THR A 89 17.25 9.71 3.99
C THR A 89 17.08 9.51 2.50
N VAL A 90 16.98 10.57 1.68
CA VAL A 90 16.73 10.43 0.24
C VAL A 90 17.82 9.64 -0.48
N ILE A 91 19.09 9.89 -0.16
CA ILE A 91 20.22 9.19 -0.79
C ILE A 91 20.22 7.70 -0.44
N PRO A 92 20.25 7.29 0.86
CA PRO A 92 20.18 5.88 1.20
C PRO A 92 18.89 5.21 0.72
N PHE A 93 17.76 5.91 0.70
CA PHE A 93 16.50 5.40 0.16
C PHE A 93 16.61 5.03 -1.32
N CYS A 94 17.07 5.95 -2.17
CA CYS A 94 17.25 5.71 -3.60
C CYS A 94 18.33 4.65 -3.87
N LEU A 95 19.43 4.66 -3.12
CA LEU A 95 20.50 3.68 -3.24
C LEU A 95 20.00 2.27 -2.94
N PHE A 96 19.32 2.07 -1.80
CA PHE A 96 18.81 0.76 -1.41
C PHE A 96 17.66 0.30 -2.32
N TYR A 97 16.91 1.23 -2.90
CA TYR A 97 15.91 0.90 -3.91
C TYR A 97 16.56 0.27 -5.14
N VAL A 98 17.60 0.88 -5.69
CA VAL A 98 18.34 0.30 -6.82
C VAL A 98 19.01 -1.02 -6.42
N LEU A 99 19.64 -1.10 -5.24
CA LEU A 99 20.29 -2.33 -4.76
C LEU A 99 19.31 -3.50 -4.59
N ALA A 100 18.06 -3.26 -4.17
CA ALA A 100 17.06 -4.31 -4.02
C ALA A 100 16.64 -4.95 -5.37
N PHE A 101 16.92 -4.25 -6.48
CA PHE A 101 16.66 -4.72 -7.86
C PHE A 101 17.96 -4.89 -8.68
N TYR A 102 19.11 -4.96 -8.03
CA TYR A 102 20.40 -5.21 -8.67
C TYR A 102 20.89 -6.61 -8.32
N ASN A 103 21.16 -7.42 -9.34
CA ASN A 103 21.76 -8.74 -9.15
C ASN A 103 23.29 -8.63 -9.24
N PRO A 104 24.03 -8.87 -8.16
CA PRO A 104 25.48 -8.75 -8.13
C PRO A 104 26.23 -9.90 -8.84
N GLY A 105 25.52 -10.81 -9.51
CA GLY A 105 26.12 -11.95 -10.21
C GLY A 105 26.66 -13.06 -9.30
N ILE A 106 26.18 -13.14 -8.06
CA ILE A 106 26.55 -14.18 -7.10
C ILE A 106 26.00 -15.52 -7.59
N GLN A 107 26.86 -16.54 -7.65
CA GLN A 107 26.48 -17.87 -8.16
C GLN A 107 25.78 -18.74 -7.09
N GLU A 108 26.17 -18.59 -5.83
CA GLU A 108 25.63 -19.40 -4.74
C GLU A 108 24.29 -18.86 -4.26
N LYS A 109 23.22 -19.69 -4.38
CA LYS A 109 21.83 -19.29 -4.06
C LYS A 109 21.64 -18.84 -2.61
N SER A 110 22.41 -19.38 -1.66
CA SER A 110 22.38 -18.97 -0.26
C SER A 110 22.88 -17.52 -0.10
N HIS A 111 23.97 -17.15 -0.77
CA HIS A 111 24.51 -15.79 -0.75
C HIS A 111 23.59 -14.81 -1.50
N VAL A 112 22.96 -15.24 -2.59
CA VAL A 112 21.92 -14.42 -3.27
C VAL A 112 20.76 -14.14 -2.32
N ALA A 113 20.27 -15.14 -1.57
CA ALA A 113 19.18 -14.95 -0.61
C ALA A 113 19.59 -14.01 0.55
N MET A 114 20.83 -14.13 1.04
CA MET A 114 21.37 -13.19 2.05
C MET A 114 21.45 -11.75 1.51
N TYR A 115 21.93 -11.57 0.28
CA TYR A 115 21.98 -10.26 -0.39
C TYR A 115 20.57 -9.68 -0.58
N ALA A 116 19.62 -10.48 -1.09
CA ALA A 116 18.22 -10.08 -1.26
C ALA A 116 17.61 -9.65 0.08
N THR A 117 17.84 -10.44 1.15
CA THR A 117 17.34 -10.10 2.49
C THR A 117 17.95 -8.81 3.00
N ALA A 118 19.27 -8.66 2.92
CA ALA A 118 19.97 -7.47 3.41
C ALA A 118 19.54 -6.21 2.65
N SER A 119 19.55 -6.24 1.31
CA SER A 119 19.17 -5.10 0.48
C SER A 119 17.72 -4.69 0.68
N TYR A 120 16.80 -5.66 0.83
CA TYR A 120 15.39 -5.37 1.03
C TYR A 120 15.07 -4.87 2.46
N VAL A 121 15.72 -5.42 3.50
CA VAL A 121 15.63 -4.91 4.87
C VAL A 121 16.16 -3.48 4.95
N LEU A 122 17.27 -3.17 4.28
CA LEU A 122 17.82 -1.82 4.20
C LEU A 122 16.87 -0.87 3.48
N LEU A 123 16.24 -1.31 2.36
CA LEU A 123 15.23 -0.53 1.66
C LEU A 123 14.02 -0.24 2.55
N MET A 124 13.46 -1.26 3.22
CA MET A 124 12.31 -1.10 4.13
C MET A 124 12.65 -0.20 5.32
N THR A 125 13.86 -0.29 5.83
CA THR A 125 14.37 0.60 6.88
C THR A 125 14.45 2.05 6.39
N ALA A 126 15.08 2.29 5.24
CA ALA A 126 15.17 3.63 4.65
C ALA A 126 13.78 4.18 4.29
N TYR A 127 12.87 3.33 3.81
CA TYR A 127 11.46 3.68 3.58
C TYR A 127 10.80 4.18 4.86
N SER A 128 10.94 3.48 5.97
CA SER A 128 10.37 3.89 7.27
C SER A 128 11.00 5.19 7.77
N PHE A 129 12.32 5.36 7.66
CA PHE A 129 13.04 6.58 8.05
C PHE A 129 12.63 7.80 7.24
N ASN A 130 12.16 7.63 6.03
CA ASN A 130 11.61 8.70 5.19
C ASN A 130 10.11 8.91 5.44
N ASN A 131 9.32 7.84 5.38
CA ASN A 131 7.85 7.91 5.33
C ASN A 131 7.21 8.29 6.67
N VAL A 132 7.77 7.86 7.82
CA VAL A 132 7.24 8.21 9.15
C VAL A 132 7.33 9.71 9.42
N PRO A 133 8.49 10.38 9.27
CA PRO A 133 8.58 11.83 9.39
C PRO A 133 7.75 12.58 8.33
N TYR A 134 7.68 12.07 7.09
CA TYR A 134 6.86 12.65 6.03
C TYR A 134 5.38 12.69 6.43
N THR A 135 4.85 11.59 6.95
CA THR A 135 3.45 11.52 7.39
C THR A 135 3.18 12.49 8.55
N ALA A 136 4.11 12.59 9.49
CA ALA A 136 4.01 13.52 10.61
C ALA A 136 4.08 15.00 10.16
N LEU A 137 4.87 15.31 9.12
CA LEU A 137 4.96 16.65 8.53
C LEU A 137 3.58 17.17 8.10
N GLY A 138 2.75 16.34 7.46
CA GLY A 138 1.40 16.72 7.06
C GLY A 138 0.53 17.26 8.20
N GLY A 139 0.74 16.73 9.41
CA GLY A 139 0.04 17.18 10.63
C GLY A 139 0.45 18.55 11.16
N VAL A 140 1.66 19.04 10.80
CA VAL A 140 2.24 20.30 11.30
C VAL A 140 2.29 21.41 10.26
N MET A 141 1.84 21.16 9.03
CA MET A 141 1.77 22.18 7.96
C MET A 141 0.69 23.22 8.20
N THR A 142 -0.45 22.84 8.74
CA THR A 142 -1.59 23.75 9.02
C THR A 142 -2.45 23.25 10.18
N SER A 143 -3.05 24.18 10.93
CA SER A 143 -4.07 23.90 11.94
C SER A 143 -5.50 23.92 11.39
N ASP A 144 -5.71 24.46 10.19
CA ASP A 144 -7.02 24.54 9.55
C ASP A 144 -7.45 23.19 8.98
N ILE A 145 -8.62 22.70 9.43
CA ILE A 145 -9.18 21.41 9.02
C ILE A 145 -9.52 21.41 7.52
N ARG A 146 -9.97 22.54 6.96
CA ARG A 146 -10.29 22.65 5.52
C ARG A 146 -9.03 22.54 4.68
N GLU A 147 -7.95 23.22 5.12
CA GLU A 147 -6.66 23.15 4.45
C GLU A 147 -6.05 21.73 4.53
N ARG A 148 -6.16 21.04 5.68
CA ARG A 148 -5.74 19.64 5.80
C ARG A 148 -6.48 18.72 4.84
N THR A 149 -7.79 18.90 4.71
CA THR A 149 -8.60 18.13 3.75
C THR A 149 -8.14 18.42 2.32
N SER A 150 -7.91 19.68 1.97
CA SER A 150 -7.40 20.07 0.66
C SER A 150 -6.03 19.46 0.35
N ILE A 151 -5.09 19.49 1.30
CA ILE A 151 -3.77 18.84 1.17
C ILE A 151 -3.93 17.33 0.91
N THR A 152 -4.80 16.67 1.68
CA THR A 152 -5.05 15.24 1.54
C THR A 152 -5.66 14.90 0.17
N THR A 153 -6.59 15.72 -0.33
CA THR A 153 -7.19 15.53 -1.65
C THR A 153 -6.15 15.63 -2.77
N VAL A 154 -5.31 16.68 -2.76
CA VAL A 154 -4.22 16.84 -3.74
C VAL A 154 -3.25 15.67 -3.65
N ARG A 155 -2.91 15.24 -2.44
CA ARG A 155 -2.04 14.08 -2.20
C ARG A 155 -2.58 12.80 -2.85
N PHE A 156 -3.87 12.49 -2.67
CA PHE A 156 -4.47 11.31 -3.29
C PHE A 156 -4.42 11.36 -4.82
N VAL A 157 -4.68 12.50 -5.44
CA VAL A 157 -4.59 12.65 -6.89
C VAL A 157 -3.17 12.39 -7.38
N VAL A 158 -2.16 13.03 -6.76
CA VAL A 158 -0.75 12.90 -7.17
C VAL A 158 -0.23 11.46 -6.94
N VAL A 159 -0.61 10.82 -5.83
CA VAL A 159 -0.28 9.41 -5.56
C VAL A 159 -0.90 8.48 -6.60
N THR A 160 -2.15 8.72 -6.98
CA THR A 160 -2.81 7.91 -8.02
C THR A 160 -2.07 8.00 -9.35
N ILE A 161 -1.58 9.19 -9.73
CA ILE A 161 -0.74 9.34 -10.92
C ILE A 161 0.54 8.51 -10.81
N ALA A 162 1.22 8.55 -9.65
CA ALA A 162 2.43 7.73 -9.44
C ALA A 162 2.14 6.22 -9.54
N GLN A 163 0.99 5.78 -9.02
CA GLN A 163 0.54 4.39 -9.16
C GLN A 163 0.31 4.00 -10.61
N PHE A 164 -0.34 4.86 -11.40
CA PHE A 164 -0.51 4.64 -12.85
C PHE A 164 0.83 4.53 -13.58
N VAL A 165 1.77 5.39 -13.25
CA VAL A 165 3.12 5.35 -13.84
C VAL A 165 3.79 4.00 -13.58
N VAL A 166 3.79 3.54 -12.33
CA VAL A 166 4.40 2.23 -11.98
C VAL A 166 3.67 1.08 -12.65
N GLN A 167 2.35 1.03 -12.53
CA GLN A 167 1.56 -0.09 -13.04
C GLN A 167 1.53 -0.16 -14.56
N GLY A 168 1.56 0.98 -15.23
CA GLY A 168 1.47 1.06 -16.68
C GLY A 168 2.82 1.00 -17.39
N LEU A 169 3.88 1.53 -16.80
CA LEU A 169 5.15 1.71 -17.53
C LEU A 169 6.26 0.74 -17.11
N THR A 170 6.16 0.06 -15.95
CA THR A 170 7.30 -0.74 -15.45
C THR A 170 7.70 -1.83 -16.40
N LEU A 171 6.79 -2.76 -16.78
CA LEU A 171 7.15 -3.87 -17.66
C LEU A 171 7.50 -3.40 -19.07
N PRO A 172 6.74 -2.51 -19.73
CA PRO A 172 7.15 -1.97 -21.04
C PRO A 172 8.53 -1.30 -21.03
N MET A 173 8.91 -0.59 -19.94
CA MET A 173 10.24 -0.02 -19.81
C MET A 173 11.31 -1.09 -19.59
N VAL A 174 11.01 -2.09 -18.75
CA VAL A 174 11.94 -3.22 -18.53
C VAL A 174 12.23 -3.93 -19.83
N ASP A 175 11.20 -4.25 -20.64
CA ASP A 175 11.36 -4.91 -21.92
C ASP A 175 12.16 -4.04 -22.91
N HIS A 176 11.79 -2.76 -23.03
CA HIS A 176 12.50 -1.84 -23.91
C HIS A 176 14.00 -1.72 -23.58
N PHE A 177 14.35 -1.59 -22.31
CA PHE A 177 15.76 -1.49 -21.88
C PHE A 177 16.48 -2.85 -21.81
N ALA A 178 15.74 -3.96 -21.91
CA ALA A 178 16.31 -5.29 -22.04
C ALA A 178 16.65 -5.64 -23.51
N GLU A 179 16.07 -4.93 -24.50
CA GLU A 179 16.38 -5.11 -25.91
C GLU A 179 17.88 -5.00 -26.18
N GLY A 180 18.46 -6.03 -26.78
CA GLY A 180 19.90 -6.10 -27.05
C GLY A 180 20.81 -6.28 -25.83
N SER A 181 20.23 -6.52 -24.63
CA SER A 181 20.95 -6.71 -23.38
C SER A 181 20.34 -7.87 -22.56
N THR A 182 20.32 -7.76 -21.25
CA THR A 182 19.75 -8.76 -20.34
C THR A 182 18.50 -8.22 -19.65
N LEU A 183 17.60 -9.11 -19.26
CA LEU A 183 16.42 -8.76 -18.45
C LEU A 183 16.82 -7.99 -17.18
N GLN A 184 17.93 -8.37 -16.54
CA GLN A 184 18.49 -7.65 -15.40
C GLN A 184 18.84 -6.20 -15.72
N HIS A 185 19.41 -5.93 -16.90
CA HIS A 185 19.72 -4.57 -17.33
C HIS A 185 18.46 -3.71 -17.44
N GLY A 186 17.40 -4.27 -18.06
CA GLY A 186 16.10 -3.61 -18.15
C GLY A 186 15.54 -3.22 -16.77
N TRP A 187 15.58 -4.12 -15.80
CA TRP A 187 15.16 -3.84 -14.44
C TRP A 187 15.99 -2.73 -13.78
N VAL A 188 17.32 -2.83 -13.83
CA VAL A 188 18.22 -1.85 -13.17
C VAL A 188 18.02 -0.45 -13.75
N VAL A 189 17.90 -0.32 -15.07
CA VAL A 189 17.69 0.99 -15.74
C VAL A 189 16.33 1.56 -15.34
N THR A 190 15.26 0.78 -15.42
CA THR A 190 13.89 1.20 -15.07
C THR A 190 13.82 1.67 -13.61
N ILE A 191 14.37 0.89 -12.68
CA ILE A 191 14.40 1.24 -11.26
C ILE A 191 15.25 2.48 -10.99
N SER A 192 16.38 2.63 -11.71
CA SER A 192 17.24 3.82 -11.59
C SER A 192 16.52 5.08 -12.03
N ILE A 193 15.71 5.01 -13.09
CA ILE A 193 14.88 6.14 -13.54
C ILE A 193 13.85 6.49 -12.46
N PHE A 194 13.13 5.51 -11.91
CA PHE A 194 12.17 5.76 -10.82
C PHE A 194 12.84 6.29 -9.55
N ALA A 195 14.04 5.80 -9.22
CA ALA A 195 14.83 6.30 -8.10
C ALA A 195 15.24 7.77 -8.31
N CYS A 196 15.68 8.15 -9.51
CA CYS A 196 15.98 9.54 -9.86
C CYS A 196 14.75 10.45 -9.76
N ILE A 197 13.59 10.00 -10.23
CA ILE A 197 12.32 10.74 -10.10
C ILE A 197 11.96 10.90 -8.62
N ALA A 198 12.04 9.83 -7.82
CA ALA A 198 11.76 9.87 -6.39
C ALA A 198 12.73 10.82 -5.66
N PHE A 199 14.02 10.79 -6.01
CA PHE A 199 15.02 11.70 -5.47
C PHE A 199 14.64 13.17 -5.70
N VAL A 200 14.30 13.53 -6.93
CA VAL A 200 13.87 14.90 -7.27
C VAL A 200 12.60 15.28 -6.51
N PHE A 201 11.62 14.39 -6.41
CA PHE A 201 10.36 14.64 -5.72
C PHE A 201 10.57 14.87 -4.22
N PHE A 202 11.43 14.11 -3.55
CA PHE A 202 11.75 14.35 -2.14
C PHE A 202 12.49 15.66 -1.92
N LEU A 203 13.41 16.06 -2.83
CA LEU A 203 14.07 17.35 -2.76
C LEU A 203 13.09 18.51 -2.92
N ILE A 204 12.12 18.41 -3.86
CA ILE A 204 11.06 19.42 -4.01
C ILE A 204 10.22 19.47 -2.73
N THR A 205 9.81 18.32 -2.19
CA THR A 205 9.03 18.25 -0.94
C THR A 205 9.77 18.94 0.20
N PHE A 206 11.07 18.66 0.38
CA PHE A 206 11.88 19.33 1.39
C PHE A 206 11.94 20.86 1.15
N GLY A 207 12.12 21.30 -0.11
CA GLY A 207 12.31 22.71 -0.46
C GLY A 207 11.06 23.57 -0.25
N VAL A 208 9.87 23.04 -0.61
CA VAL A 208 8.63 23.84 -0.64
C VAL A 208 7.79 23.75 0.62
N THR A 209 7.88 22.65 1.41
CA THR A 209 7.08 22.48 2.62
C THR A 209 7.60 23.31 3.79
N LYS A 210 6.70 23.71 4.69
CA LYS A 210 7.04 24.47 5.91
C LYS A 210 6.32 23.89 7.12
N GLU A 211 7.05 23.71 8.21
CA GLU A 211 6.47 23.37 9.52
C GLU A 211 5.99 24.65 10.21
N ARG A 212 4.67 24.77 10.40
CA ARG A 212 4.06 25.98 10.99
C ARG A 212 3.58 25.76 12.42
N ILE A 213 3.35 24.50 12.80
CA ILE A 213 2.81 24.13 14.10
C ILE A 213 3.86 23.34 14.87
N GLN A 214 4.16 23.79 16.07
CA GLN A 214 4.92 22.95 16.98
C GLN A 214 3.97 21.95 17.64
N PRO A 215 4.27 20.64 17.62
CA PRO A 215 3.47 19.67 18.36
C PRO A 215 3.43 20.05 19.83
N PRO A 216 2.27 19.90 20.51
CA PRO A 216 2.18 20.17 21.93
C PRO A 216 3.19 19.31 22.70
N PRO A 217 3.77 19.83 23.81
CA PRO A 217 4.65 19.05 24.66
C PRO A 217 3.93 17.76 25.09
N ARG A 218 4.65 16.63 25.07
CA ARG A 218 4.08 15.32 25.45
C ARG A 218 3.37 15.44 26.80
N GLN A 219 2.06 15.22 26.81
CA GLN A 219 1.37 14.89 28.07
C GLN A 219 2.03 13.61 28.64
N GLN A 220 2.19 13.54 29.96
CA GLN A 220 2.68 12.34 30.62
C GLN A 220 1.66 11.21 30.42
N ILE A 221 1.92 10.39 29.39
CA ILE A 221 1.04 9.33 28.96
C ILE A 221 1.60 8.03 29.54
N SER A 222 0.78 7.28 30.27
CA SER A 222 1.11 5.90 30.60
C SER A 222 0.97 5.03 29.35
N VAL A 223 2.07 4.88 28.61
CA VAL A 223 2.14 4.06 27.39
C VAL A 223 1.59 2.65 27.66
N ARG A 224 1.81 2.11 28.86
CA ARG A 224 1.33 0.79 29.25
C ARG A 224 -0.20 0.71 29.30
N GLU A 225 -0.86 1.75 29.78
CA GLU A 225 -2.34 1.81 29.82
C GLU A 225 -2.94 1.98 28.42
N ASP A 226 -2.31 2.82 27.58
CA ASP A 226 -2.76 3.01 26.20
C ASP A 226 -2.63 1.72 25.39
N ILE A 227 -1.53 0.96 25.57
CA ILE A 227 -1.35 -0.38 25.00
C ILE A 227 -2.47 -1.29 25.50
N LYS A 228 -2.68 -1.39 26.81
CA LYS A 228 -3.69 -2.28 27.40
C LYS A 228 -5.09 -1.95 26.87
N ASN A 229 -5.48 -0.68 26.90
CA ASN A 229 -6.81 -0.22 26.47
C ASN A 229 -7.05 -0.47 24.99
N THR A 230 -6.03 -0.24 24.15
CA THR A 230 -6.11 -0.47 22.71
C THR A 230 -6.27 -1.96 22.40
N PHE A 231 -5.41 -2.82 22.94
CA PHE A 231 -5.48 -4.27 22.69
C PHE A 231 -6.68 -4.96 23.36
N SER A 232 -7.28 -4.36 24.38
CA SER A 232 -8.51 -4.86 24.98
C SER A 232 -9.77 -4.45 24.20
N SER A 233 -9.68 -3.47 23.31
CA SER A 233 -10.81 -2.97 22.52
C SER A 233 -11.16 -3.93 21.38
N VAL A 234 -12.40 -4.44 21.39
CA VAL A 234 -12.92 -5.30 20.31
C VAL A 234 -12.95 -4.56 18.99
N SER A 235 -13.28 -3.26 18.99
CA SER A 235 -13.31 -2.45 17.78
C SER A 235 -11.93 -2.32 17.13
N TRP A 236 -10.88 -2.13 17.95
CA TRP A 236 -9.51 -2.05 17.47
C TRP A 236 -9.00 -3.39 16.94
N ASN A 237 -9.21 -4.48 17.68
CA ASN A 237 -8.79 -5.82 17.27
C ASN A 237 -9.45 -6.23 15.94
N SER A 238 -10.75 -5.93 15.79
CA SER A 238 -11.46 -6.19 14.53
C SER A 238 -10.88 -5.39 13.36
N MET A 239 -10.55 -4.11 13.57
CA MET A 239 -9.92 -3.27 12.54
C MET A 239 -8.49 -3.69 12.24
N ALA A 240 -7.71 -4.10 13.24
CA ALA A 240 -6.35 -4.59 13.04
C ALA A 240 -6.34 -5.89 12.20
N LEU A 241 -7.22 -6.84 12.53
CA LEU A 241 -7.39 -8.08 11.77
C LEU A 241 -7.88 -7.82 10.35
N LEU A 242 -8.88 -6.93 10.18
CA LEU A 242 -9.37 -6.50 8.87
C LEU A 242 -8.24 -5.90 8.03
N THR A 243 -7.49 -4.95 8.59
CA THR A 243 -6.39 -4.27 7.90
C THR A 243 -5.29 -5.26 7.52
N PHE A 244 -4.88 -6.10 8.46
CA PHE A 244 -3.89 -7.16 8.18
C PHE A 244 -4.35 -8.06 7.04
N SER A 245 -5.56 -8.63 7.13
CA SER A 245 -6.12 -9.53 6.12
C SER A 245 -6.24 -8.85 4.75
N LEU A 246 -6.70 -7.60 4.72
CA LEU A 246 -6.83 -6.81 3.50
C LEU A 246 -5.48 -6.62 2.80
N PHE A 247 -4.44 -6.23 3.54
CA PHE A 247 -3.12 -5.97 2.95
C PHE A 247 -2.33 -7.25 2.65
N VAL A 248 -2.54 -8.34 3.40
CA VAL A 248 -2.09 -9.68 2.99
C VAL A 248 -2.65 -10.02 1.61
N THR A 249 -3.95 -9.86 1.44
CA THR A 249 -4.63 -10.18 0.19
C THR A 249 -4.16 -9.30 -0.96
N LEU A 250 -3.99 -8.00 -0.74
CA LEU A 250 -3.52 -7.06 -1.77
C LEU A 250 -2.12 -7.39 -2.26
N ALA A 251 -1.18 -7.63 -1.35
CA ALA A 251 0.20 -7.94 -1.71
C ALA A 251 0.30 -9.31 -2.40
N MET A 252 -0.42 -10.29 -1.90
CA MET A 252 -0.48 -11.62 -2.49
C MET A 252 -1.07 -11.58 -3.90
N TRP A 253 -2.23 -10.94 -4.06
CA TRP A 253 -2.90 -10.83 -5.36
C TRP A 253 -2.09 -10.01 -6.36
N GLY A 254 -1.51 -8.86 -5.94
CA GLY A 254 -0.67 -8.02 -6.78
C GLY A 254 0.54 -8.77 -7.33
N SER A 255 1.23 -9.54 -6.47
CA SER A 255 2.37 -10.37 -6.89
C SER A 255 1.94 -11.55 -7.76
N ALA A 256 0.86 -12.25 -7.39
CA ALA A 256 0.40 -13.46 -8.06
C ALA A 256 -0.16 -13.20 -9.47
N MET A 257 -0.83 -12.07 -9.69
CA MET A 257 -1.38 -11.71 -11.01
C MET A 257 -0.31 -11.53 -12.07
N ASN A 258 0.91 -11.18 -11.68
CA ASN A 258 2.04 -11.10 -12.60
C ASN A 258 2.39 -12.49 -13.18
N PHE A 259 2.46 -13.51 -12.30
CA PHE A 259 2.65 -14.92 -12.72
C PHE A 259 1.42 -15.44 -13.49
N TYR A 260 0.21 -15.03 -13.08
CA TYR A 260 -1.02 -15.44 -13.77
C TYR A 260 -1.02 -14.99 -15.24
N PHE A 261 -0.66 -13.74 -15.52
CA PHE A 261 -0.57 -13.21 -16.88
C PHE A 261 0.50 -13.89 -17.70
N GLN A 262 1.61 -14.28 -17.09
CA GLN A 262 2.72 -14.92 -17.80
C GLN A 262 2.46 -16.40 -18.14
N TYR A 263 1.80 -17.14 -17.23
CA TYR A 263 1.72 -18.61 -17.33
C TYR A 263 0.30 -19.15 -17.51
N ASN A 264 -0.75 -18.40 -17.16
CA ASN A 264 -2.15 -18.83 -17.27
C ASN A 264 -2.89 -18.19 -18.45
N VAL A 265 -2.38 -17.09 -19.02
CA VAL A 265 -3.01 -16.39 -20.15
C VAL A 265 -2.29 -16.76 -21.43
N ASP A 266 -3.04 -17.14 -22.47
CA ASP A 266 -2.47 -17.38 -23.80
C ASP A 266 -2.03 -16.07 -24.45
N GLN A 267 -0.73 -15.96 -24.75
CA GLN A 267 -0.13 -14.70 -25.20
C GLN A 267 -0.64 -14.28 -26.59
N LYS A 268 -0.99 -15.25 -27.45
CA LYS A 268 -1.59 -14.96 -28.74
C LYS A 268 -2.99 -14.38 -28.61
N SER A 269 -3.82 -14.98 -27.77
CA SER A 269 -5.18 -14.50 -27.50
C SER A 269 -5.15 -13.12 -26.82
N LEU A 270 -4.16 -12.88 -25.96
CA LEU A 270 -3.93 -11.57 -25.34
C LEU A 270 -3.54 -10.52 -26.38
N TYR A 271 -2.62 -10.85 -27.30
CA TYR A 271 -2.26 -9.99 -28.42
C TYR A 271 -3.49 -9.69 -29.30
N ASP A 272 -4.22 -10.72 -29.72
CA ASP A 272 -5.40 -10.57 -30.57
C ASP A 272 -6.46 -9.67 -29.93
N PHE A 273 -6.69 -9.83 -28.61
CA PHE A 273 -7.62 -8.98 -27.88
C PHE A 273 -7.16 -7.52 -27.84
N LEU A 274 -5.90 -7.27 -27.51
CA LEU A 274 -5.37 -5.90 -27.36
C LEU A 274 -5.22 -5.19 -28.71
N SER A 275 -4.91 -5.92 -29.80
CA SER A 275 -4.75 -5.37 -31.15
C SER A 275 -6.01 -4.72 -31.69
N HIS A 276 -7.21 -5.04 -31.13
CA HIS A 276 -8.45 -4.34 -31.46
C HIS A 276 -8.51 -2.91 -30.94
N PHE A 277 -7.72 -2.57 -29.91
CA PHE A 277 -7.76 -1.27 -29.23
C PHE A 277 -6.50 -0.45 -29.45
N MET A 278 -5.35 -1.08 -29.72
CA MET A 278 -4.06 -0.41 -29.86
C MET A 278 -3.12 -1.20 -30.78
N THR A 279 -2.15 -0.49 -31.35
CA THR A 279 -1.06 -1.13 -32.09
C THR A 279 0.03 -1.56 -31.11
N LEU A 280 0.39 -2.84 -31.11
CA LEU A 280 1.46 -3.39 -30.27
C LEU A 280 2.23 -4.47 -31.05
N ASP A 281 3.44 -4.75 -30.58
CA ASP A 281 4.24 -5.86 -31.07
C ASP A 281 3.79 -7.16 -30.39
N PRO A 282 3.67 -8.30 -31.08
CA PRO A 282 3.33 -9.58 -30.45
C PRO A 282 4.25 -9.97 -29.29
N ASP A 283 5.53 -9.65 -29.35
CA ASP A 283 6.51 -9.96 -28.30
C ASP A 283 6.27 -9.17 -27.00
N ASN A 284 5.56 -8.05 -27.08
CA ASN A 284 5.23 -7.20 -25.93
C ASN A 284 3.82 -7.46 -25.36
N ALA A 285 3.12 -8.51 -25.83
CA ALA A 285 1.72 -8.78 -25.44
C ALA A 285 1.57 -8.96 -23.92
N TYR A 286 2.48 -9.67 -23.27
CA TYR A 286 2.47 -9.88 -21.83
C TYR A 286 2.62 -8.57 -21.05
N SER A 287 3.67 -7.80 -21.31
CA SER A 287 4.01 -6.59 -20.53
C SER A 287 2.96 -5.50 -20.72
N VAL A 288 2.51 -5.28 -21.96
CA VAL A 288 1.45 -4.32 -22.28
C VAL A 288 0.11 -4.79 -21.73
N GLY A 289 -0.23 -6.08 -21.88
CA GLY A 289 -1.47 -6.65 -21.40
C GLY A 289 -1.63 -6.57 -19.87
N PHE A 290 -0.58 -6.95 -19.14
CA PHE A 290 -0.55 -6.81 -17.68
C PHE A 290 -0.67 -5.34 -17.24
N SER A 291 0.03 -4.43 -17.93
CA SER A 291 -0.02 -2.99 -17.66
C SER A 291 -1.43 -2.43 -17.89
N VAL A 292 -2.06 -2.72 -19.05
CA VAL A 292 -3.44 -2.29 -19.36
C VAL A 292 -4.44 -2.84 -18.37
N PHE A 293 -4.30 -4.11 -17.96
CA PHE A 293 -5.15 -4.74 -16.95
C PHE A 293 -5.10 -4.00 -15.61
N ASN A 294 -3.90 -3.68 -15.12
CA ASN A 294 -3.73 -2.95 -13.86
C ASN A 294 -4.21 -1.51 -13.97
N MET A 295 -3.87 -0.80 -15.05
CA MET A 295 -4.33 0.57 -15.29
C MET A 295 -5.85 0.67 -15.37
N MET A 296 -6.50 -0.25 -16.08
CA MET A 296 -7.97 -0.31 -16.15
C MET A 296 -8.55 -0.49 -14.73
N GLY A 297 -8.03 -1.44 -13.96
CA GLY A 297 -8.45 -1.66 -12.58
C GLY A 297 -8.31 -0.41 -11.71
N ALA A 298 -7.18 0.28 -11.81
CA ALA A 298 -6.90 1.49 -11.04
C ALA A 298 -7.80 2.67 -11.44
N ILE A 299 -8.10 2.85 -12.76
CA ILE A 299 -9.04 3.88 -13.25
C ILE A 299 -10.45 3.59 -12.70
N VAL A 300 -10.92 2.35 -12.83
CA VAL A 300 -12.25 1.94 -12.35
C VAL A 300 -12.35 2.13 -10.84
N GLN A 301 -11.32 1.76 -10.10
CA GLN A 301 -11.26 1.97 -8.66
C GLN A 301 -11.29 3.46 -8.29
N PHE A 302 -10.52 4.30 -8.98
CA PHE A 302 -10.51 5.74 -8.74
C PHE A 302 -11.89 6.38 -8.97
N VAL A 303 -12.54 6.07 -10.10
CA VAL A 303 -13.90 6.53 -10.40
C VAL A 303 -14.90 5.99 -9.36
N GLY A 304 -14.80 4.71 -9.00
CA GLY A 304 -15.65 4.08 -7.99
C GLY A 304 -15.51 4.72 -6.61
N VAL A 305 -14.30 5.11 -6.21
CA VAL A 305 -14.06 5.86 -4.95
C VAL A 305 -14.85 7.16 -4.94
N ILE A 306 -14.78 7.93 -6.02
CA ILE A 306 -15.47 9.24 -6.11
C ILE A 306 -16.99 9.07 -6.13
N CYS A 307 -17.49 8.16 -6.95
CA CYS A 307 -18.93 8.03 -7.20
C CYS A 307 -19.66 7.21 -6.13
N LEU A 308 -19.05 6.15 -5.59
CA LEU A 308 -19.76 5.16 -4.77
C LEU A 308 -19.49 5.29 -3.28
N SER A 309 -18.26 5.66 -2.86
CA SER A 309 -17.85 5.51 -1.45
C SER A 309 -18.73 6.32 -0.50
N GLN A 310 -18.90 7.61 -0.76
CA GLN A 310 -19.68 8.51 0.10
C GLN A 310 -21.18 8.20 0.02
N TYR A 311 -21.69 7.94 -1.19
CA TYR A 311 -23.10 7.61 -1.40
C TYR A 311 -23.52 6.36 -0.62
N LEU A 312 -22.78 5.27 -0.77
CA LEU A 312 -23.06 4.01 -0.10
C LEU A 312 -22.89 4.11 1.42
N ALA A 313 -21.81 4.78 1.88
CA ALA A 313 -21.56 4.97 3.30
C ALA A 313 -22.67 5.77 4.01
N ASN A 314 -23.19 6.82 3.36
CA ASN A 314 -24.28 7.62 3.91
C ASN A 314 -25.60 6.83 3.96
N LYS A 315 -25.89 6.01 2.93
CA LYS A 315 -27.12 5.25 2.83
C LYS A 315 -27.15 4.06 3.78
N PHE A 316 -26.12 3.23 3.79
CA PHE A 316 -26.07 1.93 4.48
C PHE A 316 -25.19 1.92 5.73
N GLY A 317 -24.45 3.00 5.98
CA GLY A 317 -23.41 3.07 7.01
C GLY A 317 -22.08 2.43 6.59
N LYS A 318 -20.98 2.89 7.20
CA LYS A 318 -19.59 2.48 6.83
C LYS A 318 -19.39 0.97 6.95
N ARG A 319 -19.77 0.37 8.09
CA ARG A 319 -19.62 -1.07 8.38
C ARG A 319 -20.32 -1.95 7.35
N ASN A 320 -21.61 -1.69 7.08
CA ASN A 320 -22.39 -2.53 6.17
C ASN A 320 -21.94 -2.37 4.72
N THR A 321 -21.62 -1.14 4.29
CA THR A 321 -21.06 -0.87 2.97
C THR A 321 -19.74 -1.62 2.78
N PHE A 322 -18.83 -1.52 3.75
CA PHE A 322 -17.54 -2.20 3.66
C PHE A 322 -17.71 -3.73 3.59
N LYS A 323 -18.56 -4.28 4.47
CA LYS A 323 -18.86 -5.71 4.50
C LYS A 323 -19.42 -6.21 3.17
N PHE A 324 -20.39 -5.51 2.59
CA PHE A 324 -20.98 -5.85 1.29
C PHE A 324 -19.94 -5.77 0.16
N CYS A 325 -19.23 -4.65 0.06
CA CYS A 325 -18.21 -4.43 -0.98
C CYS A 325 -17.09 -5.47 -0.89
N LEU A 326 -16.61 -5.78 0.31
CA LEU A 326 -15.55 -6.76 0.51
C LEU A 326 -16.00 -8.18 0.19
N THR A 327 -17.25 -8.55 0.55
CA THR A 327 -17.83 -9.85 0.20
C THR A 327 -17.98 -10.00 -1.31
N LEU A 328 -18.48 -8.96 -1.99
CA LEU A 328 -18.60 -8.95 -3.45
C LEU A 328 -17.21 -9.03 -4.11
N THR A 329 -16.22 -8.30 -3.57
CA THR A 329 -14.84 -8.36 -4.05
C THR A 329 -14.25 -9.76 -3.87
N ALA A 330 -14.49 -10.41 -2.73
CA ALA A 330 -14.04 -11.79 -2.49
C ALA A 330 -14.63 -12.75 -3.52
N PHE A 331 -15.94 -12.66 -3.76
CA PHE A 331 -16.63 -13.47 -4.76
C PHE A 331 -16.05 -13.25 -6.16
N LEU A 332 -15.91 -11.99 -6.60
CA LEU A 332 -15.35 -11.64 -7.92
C LEU A 332 -13.88 -12.06 -8.04
N THR A 333 -13.10 -12.00 -6.93
CA THR A 333 -11.72 -12.50 -6.92
C THR A 333 -11.69 -14.02 -7.10
N ALA A 334 -12.59 -14.77 -6.49
CA ALA A 334 -12.69 -16.21 -6.68
C ALA A 334 -12.99 -16.58 -8.15
N LEU A 335 -13.75 -15.76 -8.87
CA LEU A 335 -14.07 -15.98 -10.29
C LEU A 335 -12.84 -15.99 -11.20
N PHE A 336 -11.68 -15.45 -10.80
CA PHE A 336 -10.44 -15.58 -11.58
C PHE A 336 -9.96 -17.04 -11.75
N CYS A 337 -10.58 -17.98 -11.06
CA CYS A 337 -10.35 -19.41 -11.26
C CYS A 337 -11.06 -19.96 -12.52
N ILE A 338 -12.06 -19.27 -13.07
CA ILE A 338 -12.93 -19.77 -14.15
C ILE A 338 -12.33 -19.54 -15.54
N PRO A 339 -11.76 -18.35 -15.89
CA PRO A 339 -11.33 -18.10 -17.25
C PRO A 339 -10.34 -19.14 -17.77
N GLU A 340 -10.59 -19.63 -18.97
CA GLU A 340 -9.59 -20.41 -19.72
C GLU A 340 -8.49 -19.49 -20.25
N PRO A 341 -7.33 -20.03 -20.64
CA PRO A 341 -6.19 -19.21 -21.11
C PRO A 341 -6.55 -18.24 -22.25
N ASN A 342 -7.54 -18.59 -23.07
CA ASN A 342 -8.00 -17.80 -24.22
C ASN A 342 -9.09 -16.78 -23.88
N ASP A 343 -9.69 -16.83 -22.67
CA ASP A 343 -10.83 -16.01 -22.28
C ASP A 343 -10.40 -14.62 -21.75
N VAL A 344 -9.55 -13.93 -22.50
CA VAL A 344 -8.98 -12.62 -22.12
C VAL A 344 -10.08 -11.60 -21.82
N GLY A 345 -11.14 -11.52 -22.63
CA GLY A 345 -12.24 -10.60 -22.42
C GLY A 345 -12.97 -10.82 -21.12
N LEU A 346 -13.17 -12.09 -20.71
CA LEU A 346 -13.77 -12.43 -19.40
C LEU A 346 -12.85 -12.03 -18.25
N LEU A 347 -11.54 -12.23 -18.39
CA LEU A 347 -10.54 -11.83 -17.40
C LEU A 347 -10.59 -10.31 -17.14
N PHE A 348 -10.63 -9.49 -18.18
CA PHE A 348 -10.76 -8.04 -18.08
C PHE A 348 -12.10 -7.60 -17.48
N LEU A 349 -13.21 -8.26 -17.85
CA LEU A 349 -14.53 -7.99 -17.27
C LEU A 349 -14.57 -8.27 -15.75
N ILE A 350 -14.02 -9.42 -15.32
CA ILE A 350 -13.94 -9.74 -13.88
C ILE A 350 -13.12 -8.69 -13.15
N ASN A 351 -11.99 -8.25 -13.70
CA ASN A 351 -11.17 -7.21 -13.09
C ASN A 351 -11.91 -5.87 -12.99
N PHE A 352 -12.64 -5.48 -14.02
CA PHE A 352 -13.48 -4.28 -14.01
C PHE A 352 -14.49 -4.32 -12.87
N LEU A 353 -15.27 -5.39 -12.78
CA LEU A 353 -16.30 -5.56 -11.74
C LEU A 353 -15.70 -5.63 -10.34
N ARG A 354 -14.59 -6.36 -10.18
CA ARG A 354 -13.85 -6.48 -8.93
C ARG A 354 -13.31 -5.13 -8.47
N SER A 355 -12.70 -4.37 -9.34
CA SER A 355 -12.13 -3.05 -9.03
C SER A 355 -13.21 -2.06 -8.62
N LEU A 356 -14.37 -2.12 -9.26
CA LEU A 356 -15.53 -1.31 -8.91
C LEU A 356 -16.10 -1.69 -7.53
N ALA A 357 -16.21 -2.99 -7.24
CA ALA A 357 -16.67 -3.50 -5.94
C ALA A 357 -15.69 -3.15 -4.81
N TYR A 358 -14.39 -3.20 -5.09
CA TYR A 358 -13.33 -2.90 -4.12
C TYR A 358 -13.20 -1.40 -3.82
N ALA A 359 -13.57 -0.52 -4.75
CA ALA A 359 -13.33 0.91 -4.69
C ALA A 359 -13.72 1.58 -3.34
N PRO A 360 -14.90 1.31 -2.73
CA PRO A 360 -15.28 1.97 -1.48
C PRO A 360 -14.46 1.51 -0.25
N THR A 361 -13.76 0.38 -0.32
CA THR A 361 -13.16 -0.26 0.87
C THR A 361 -12.03 0.56 1.48
N ILE A 362 -11.11 1.11 0.66
CA ILE A 362 -9.94 1.84 1.17
C ILE A 362 -10.31 3.16 1.87
N PRO A 363 -11.14 4.06 1.29
CA PRO A 363 -11.57 5.25 2.01
C PRO A 363 -12.32 4.94 3.30
N LEU A 364 -13.17 3.88 3.27
CA LEU A 364 -13.91 3.45 4.45
C LEU A 364 -12.98 2.88 5.53
N LEU A 365 -11.92 2.16 5.17
CA LEU A 365 -10.92 1.67 6.12
C LEU A 365 -10.36 2.82 6.96
N TRP A 366 -9.83 3.86 6.30
CA TRP A 366 -9.25 5.01 6.99
C TRP A 366 -10.26 5.80 7.82
N ALA A 367 -11.50 5.95 7.32
CA ALA A 367 -12.58 6.59 8.06
C ALA A 367 -12.97 5.78 9.33
N MET A 368 -13.02 4.45 9.23
CA MET A 368 -13.37 3.58 10.36
C MET A 368 -12.26 3.49 11.42
N ILE A 369 -10.99 3.63 11.03
CA ILE A 369 -9.89 3.75 12.00
C ILE A 369 -10.07 5.00 12.88
N GLY A 370 -10.54 6.10 12.30
CA GLY A 370 -10.92 7.30 13.06
C GLY A 370 -12.06 7.03 14.05
N ASP A 371 -13.09 6.30 13.61
CA ASP A 371 -14.22 5.92 14.48
C ASP A 371 -13.76 5.02 15.64
N VAL A 372 -12.79 4.12 15.43
CA VAL A 372 -12.19 3.28 16.49
C VAL A 372 -11.45 4.14 17.53
N ALA A 373 -10.71 5.15 17.10
CA ALA A 373 -10.01 6.04 18.00
C ALA A 373 -11.01 6.84 18.89
N ASP A 374 -12.14 7.28 18.30
CA ASP A 374 -13.21 7.94 19.02
C ASP A 374 -13.96 6.96 19.95
N HIS A 375 -14.12 5.70 19.56
CA HIS A 375 -14.72 4.66 20.41
C HIS A 375 -13.87 4.36 21.64
N ILE A 376 -12.56 4.28 21.51
CA ILE A 376 -11.63 4.11 22.63
C ILE A 376 -11.71 5.32 23.57
N GLU A 377 -11.82 6.55 23.05
CA GLU A 377 -12.05 7.76 23.85
C GLU A 377 -13.40 7.70 24.60
N TYR A 378 -14.43 7.21 23.93
CA TYR A 378 -15.78 7.09 24.50
C TYR A 378 -15.83 6.12 25.68
N GLU A 379 -15.22 4.94 25.53
CA GLU A 379 -15.20 3.90 26.57
C GLU A 379 -14.26 4.22 27.74
N ASN A 380 -13.05 4.72 27.44
CA ASN A 380 -11.99 4.86 28.44
C ASN A 380 -11.78 6.30 28.92
N HIS A 381 -12.59 7.28 28.46
CA HIS A 381 -12.44 8.71 28.75
C HIS A 381 -11.04 9.28 28.45
N ARG A 382 -10.29 8.59 27.58
CA ARG A 382 -8.91 8.90 27.25
C ARG A 382 -8.63 8.71 25.76
N ARG A 383 -8.03 9.71 25.14
CA ARG A 383 -7.76 9.73 23.71
C ARG A 383 -6.37 9.20 23.38
N ALA A 384 -6.28 7.98 22.82
CA ALA A 384 -5.04 7.34 22.39
C ALA A 384 -4.94 7.25 20.86
N THR A 385 -5.32 8.32 20.14
CA THR A 385 -5.42 8.33 18.65
C THR A 385 -4.13 7.90 17.97
N GLY A 386 -2.98 8.47 18.40
CA GLY A 386 -1.69 8.17 17.78
C GLY A 386 -1.32 6.69 17.91
N PHE A 387 -1.57 6.08 19.06
CA PHE A 387 -1.29 4.66 19.30
C PHE A 387 -2.23 3.75 18.50
N CYS A 388 -3.52 4.10 18.43
CA CYS A 388 -4.51 3.39 17.62
C CYS A 388 -4.10 3.34 16.15
N PHE A 389 -3.77 4.49 15.56
CA PHE A 389 -3.37 4.57 14.15
C PHE A 389 -2.03 3.85 13.88
N SER A 390 -1.03 4.03 14.73
CA SER A 390 0.28 3.39 14.54
C SER A 390 0.21 1.87 14.57
N GLY A 391 -0.62 1.30 15.45
CA GLY A 391 -0.82 -0.14 15.51
C GLY A 391 -1.53 -0.69 14.26
N ILE A 392 -2.49 0.05 13.70
CA ILE A 392 -3.14 -0.33 12.43
C ILE A 392 -2.16 -0.22 11.25
N VAL A 393 -1.31 0.81 11.20
CA VAL A 393 -0.28 0.94 10.17
C VAL A 393 0.75 -0.20 10.27
N LEU A 394 1.08 -0.64 11.49
CA LEU A 394 1.91 -1.82 11.67
C LEU A 394 1.23 -3.09 11.13
N ALA A 395 -0.06 -3.29 11.40
CA ALA A 395 -0.83 -4.40 10.85
C ALA A 395 -0.84 -4.37 9.31
N LEU A 396 -0.93 -3.19 8.69
CA LEU A 396 -0.81 -2.98 7.26
C LEU A 396 0.55 -3.46 6.73
N LYS A 397 1.65 -2.98 7.31
CA LYS A 397 3.01 -3.34 6.86
C LYS A 397 3.30 -4.82 7.01
N LEU A 398 2.89 -5.42 8.13
CA LEU A 398 2.98 -6.86 8.33
C LEU A 398 2.16 -7.60 7.27
N GLY A 399 0.94 -7.14 7.00
CA GLY A 399 0.08 -7.72 5.97
C GLY A 399 0.77 -7.79 4.59
N LEU A 400 1.44 -6.74 4.19
CA LEU A 400 2.17 -6.69 2.92
C LEU A 400 3.27 -7.78 2.83
N GLY A 401 4.07 -7.92 3.87
CA GLY A 401 5.15 -8.92 3.88
C GLY A 401 4.63 -10.36 3.93
N PHE A 402 3.60 -10.60 4.75
CA PHE A 402 2.96 -11.91 4.82
C PHE A 402 2.26 -12.26 3.50
N GLY A 403 1.67 -11.29 2.80
CA GLY A 403 1.05 -11.52 1.50
C GLY A 403 2.04 -12.01 0.45
N GLY A 404 3.18 -11.34 0.33
CA GLY A 404 4.26 -11.80 -0.55
C GLY A 404 4.84 -13.17 -0.15
N ALA A 405 4.97 -13.43 1.16
CA ALA A 405 5.43 -14.72 1.67
C ALA A 405 4.45 -15.85 1.33
N ILE A 406 3.16 -15.65 1.57
CA ILE A 406 2.13 -16.65 1.25
C ILE A 406 2.11 -16.93 -0.25
N ALA A 407 2.19 -15.88 -1.10
CA ALA A 407 2.28 -16.05 -2.54
C ALA A 407 3.48 -16.90 -2.95
N GLY A 408 4.68 -16.56 -2.47
CA GLY A 408 5.92 -17.26 -2.81
C GLY A 408 5.94 -18.71 -2.31
N ILE A 409 5.52 -18.96 -1.06
CA ILE A 409 5.45 -20.31 -0.49
C ILE A 409 4.44 -21.16 -1.26
N PHE A 410 3.26 -20.59 -1.56
CA PHE A 410 2.18 -21.32 -2.22
C PHE A 410 2.59 -21.77 -3.64
N ILE A 411 3.13 -20.86 -4.47
CA ILE A 411 3.60 -21.25 -5.82
C ILE A 411 4.73 -22.27 -5.75
N SER A 412 5.62 -22.17 -4.75
CA SER A 412 6.70 -23.14 -4.54
C SER A 412 6.17 -24.54 -4.17
N MET A 413 5.13 -24.63 -3.32
CA MET A 413 4.49 -25.89 -2.94
C MET A 413 3.88 -26.62 -4.13
N PHE A 414 3.41 -25.88 -5.15
CA PHE A 414 2.89 -26.42 -6.40
C PHE A 414 3.97 -26.71 -7.46
N GLY A 415 5.25 -26.56 -7.10
CA GLY A 415 6.36 -26.92 -7.95
C GLY A 415 6.75 -25.87 -8.99
N TYR A 416 6.50 -24.58 -8.71
CA TYR A 416 6.97 -23.49 -9.56
C TYR A 416 8.49 -23.51 -9.68
N VAL A 417 8.98 -23.49 -10.91
CA VAL A 417 10.41 -23.46 -11.24
C VAL A 417 10.83 -22.03 -11.55
N SER A 418 11.72 -21.49 -10.75
CA SER A 418 12.28 -20.14 -10.93
C SER A 418 13.27 -20.12 -12.10
N GLY A 419 13.33 -19.02 -12.86
CA GLY A 419 14.29 -18.86 -13.96
C GLY A 419 13.80 -18.03 -15.15
N GLY A 420 12.67 -17.32 -15.02
CA GLY A 420 12.19 -16.34 -15.99
C GLY A 420 11.42 -16.93 -17.18
N ASP A 421 11.28 -16.14 -18.24
CA ASP A 421 10.34 -16.35 -19.36
C ASP A 421 10.57 -17.63 -20.18
N THR A 422 11.78 -18.20 -20.14
CA THR A 422 12.13 -19.41 -20.87
C THR A 422 11.76 -20.72 -20.14
N THR A 423 11.29 -20.62 -18.88
CA THR A 423 11.02 -21.78 -18.05
C THR A 423 9.60 -22.29 -18.28
N ILE A 424 9.47 -23.49 -18.85
CA ILE A 424 8.16 -24.15 -18.98
C ILE A 424 7.72 -24.64 -17.61
N GLN A 425 6.58 -24.16 -17.16
CA GLN A 425 5.96 -24.58 -15.89
C GLN A 425 5.13 -25.85 -16.09
N ASN A 426 5.13 -26.73 -15.08
CA ASN A 426 4.27 -27.90 -15.08
C ASN A 426 2.80 -27.50 -14.77
N GLU A 427 1.86 -28.39 -15.10
CA GLU A 427 0.42 -28.15 -14.88
C GLU A 427 0.09 -27.87 -13.40
N SER A 428 0.80 -28.51 -12.48
CA SER A 428 0.61 -28.26 -11.04
C SER A 428 1.01 -26.83 -10.66
N ALA A 429 2.14 -26.31 -11.17
CA ALA A 429 2.56 -24.95 -10.90
C ALA A 429 1.56 -23.91 -11.48
N VAL A 430 1.09 -24.15 -12.71
CA VAL A 430 0.06 -23.31 -13.35
C VAL A 430 -1.23 -23.31 -12.52
N MET A 431 -1.66 -24.48 -12.03
CA MET A 431 -2.81 -24.56 -11.10
C MET A 431 -2.54 -23.82 -9.79
N GLY A 432 -1.35 -23.93 -9.22
CA GLY A 432 -0.95 -23.19 -8.01
C GLY A 432 -1.02 -21.68 -8.20
N ILE A 433 -0.51 -21.17 -9.35
CA ILE A 433 -0.60 -19.76 -9.72
C ILE A 433 -2.07 -19.33 -9.85
N ARG A 434 -2.91 -20.15 -10.47
CA ARG A 434 -4.34 -19.88 -10.62
C ARG A 434 -5.05 -19.78 -9.26
N LEU A 435 -4.76 -20.69 -8.33
CA LEU A 435 -5.35 -20.70 -6.99
C LEU A 435 -4.90 -19.51 -6.14
N VAL A 436 -3.60 -19.17 -6.17
CA VAL A 436 -3.06 -18.03 -5.38
C VAL A 436 -3.49 -16.68 -5.94
N SER A 437 -3.94 -16.64 -7.20
CA SER A 437 -4.50 -15.44 -7.83
C SER A 437 -6.03 -15.31 -7.68
N SER A 438 -6.71 -16.37 -7.21
CA SER A 438 -8.18 -16.42 -7.17
C SER A 438 -8.74 -16.85 -5.81
N ILE A 439 -8.69 -18.13 -5.49
CA ILE A 439 -9.36 -18.73 -4.32
C ILE A 439 -8.69 -18.29 -3.00
N VAL A 440 -7.36 -18.35 -2.94
CA VAL A 440 -6.63 -18.02 -1.69
C VAL A 440 -6.88 -16.57 -1.26
N PRO A 441 -6.74 -15.55 -2.15
CA PRO A 441 -7.08 -14.17 -1.80
C PRO A 441 -8.57 -13.98 -1.48
N ALA A 442 -9.47 -14.70 -2.14
CA ALA A 442 -10.89 -14.64 -1.83
C ALA A 442 -11.19 -15.12 -0.38
N VAL A 443 -10.57 -16.22 0.04
CA VAL A 443 -10.68 -16.72 1.43
C VAL A 443 -10.13 -15.71 2.43
N LEU A 444 -9.01 -15.08 2.15
CA LEU A 444 -8.43 -14.05 3.02
C LEU A 444 -9.29 -12.78 3.09
N PHE A 445 -9.94 -12.36 2.00
CA PHE A 445 -10.95 -11.30 2.06
C PHE A 445 -12.12 -11.69 2.97
N MET A 446 -12.55 -12.95 2.95
CA MET A 446 -13.61 -13.44 3.84
C MET A 446 -13.20 -13.41 5.31
N VAL A 447 -11.92 -13.61 5.65
CA VAL A 447 -11.42 -13.36 7.01
C VAL A 447 -11.65 -11.90 7.42
N GLY A 448 -11.39 -10.94 6.53
CA GLY A 448 -11.72 -9.53 6.74
C GLY A 448 -13.22 -9.27 6.93
N VAL A 449 -14.08 -9.97 6.18
CA VAL A 449 -15.55 -9.89 6.35
C VAL A 449 -15.97 -10.41 7.72
N VAL A 450 -15.35 -11.50 8.20
CA VAL A 450 -15.60 -12.04 9.55
C VAL A 450 -15.14 -11.04 10.62
N ALA A 451 -13.98 -10.40 10.44
CA ALA A 451 -13.53 -9.33 11.35
C ALA A 451 -14.55 -8.19 11.44
N LEU A 452 -15.13 -7.77 10.29
CA LEU A 452 -16.20 -6.76 10.25
C LEU A 452 -17.51 -7.22 10.93
N HIS A 453 -17.75 -8.53 11.02
CA HIS A 453 -18.91 -9.03 11.76
C HIS A 453 -18.81 -8.72 13.26
N TYR A 454 -17.61 -8.83 13.82
CA TYR A 454 -17.33 -8.52 15.23
C TYR A 454 -17.09 -7.03 15.50
N TYR A 455 -16.98 -6.19 14.46
CA TYR A 455 -16.82 -4.75 14.62
C TYR A 455 -18.10 -4.11 15.18
N PRO A 456 -18.06 -3.48 16.39
CA PRO A 456 -19.29 -3.09 17.09
C PRO A 456 -19.91 -1.79 16.59
N ILE A 457 -19.13 -0.90 15.93
CA ILE A 457 -19.56 0.45 15.60
C ILE A 457 -20.49 0.43 14.36
N THR A 458 -21.79 0.36 14.60
CA THR A 458 -22.84 0.53 13.57
C THR A 458 -23.06 2.01 13.24
N LYS A 459 -23.88 2.33 12.24
CA LYS A 459 -24.20 3.71 11.88
C LYS A 459 -24.87 4.44 13.05
N GLU A 460 -25.90 3.84 13.63
CA GLU A 460 -26.63 4.41 14.77
C GLU A 460 -25.75 4.55 16.00
N TYR A 461 -24.95 3.53 16.30
CA TYR A 461 -24.01 3.59 17.42
C TYR A 461 -22.99 4.73 17.24
N ASN A 462 -22.45 4.90 16.01
CA ASN A 462 -21.49 5.97 15.73
C ASN A 462 -22.12 7.37 15.87
N GLU A 463 -23.35 7.56 15.38
CA GLU A 463 -24.08 8.83 15.50
C GLU A 463 -24.29 9.21 16.99
N ASN A 464 -24.73 8.27 17.80
CA ASN A 464 -24.94 8.46 19.24
C ASN A 464 -23.61 8.75 19.98
N MET A 465 -22.57 7.98 19.70
CA MET A 465 -21.24 8.16 20.26
C MET A 465 -20.67 9.56 19.93
N GLN A 466 -20.76 9.99 18.68
CA GLN A 466 -20.28 11.31 18.25
C GLN A 466 -21.06 12.46 18.92
N ALA A 467 -22.39 12.31 19.09
CA ALA A 467 -23.21 13.29 19.78
C ALA A 467 -22.80 13.43 21.26
N GLU A 468 -22.53 12.32 21.93
CA GLU A 468 -22.12 12.34 23.33
C GLU A 468 -20.69 12.88 23.51
N LEU A 469 -19.74 12.46 22.65
CA LEU A 469 -18.38 13.03 22.66
C LEU A 469 -18.39 14.54 22.42
N ALA A 470 -19.24 15.02 21.49
CA ALA A 470 -19.40 16.44 21.25
C ALA A 470 -19.96 17.18 22.47
N ALA A 471 -20.92 16.60 23.18
CA ALA A 471 -21.44 17.15 24.43
C ALA A 471 -20.36 17.22 25.53
N ARG A 472 -19.61 16.13 25.75
CA ARG A 472 -18.49 16.09 26.72
C ARG A 472 -17.43 17.15 26.42
N ARG A 473 -17.05 17.32 25.16
CA ARG A 473 -16.07 18.35 24.74
C ARG A 473 -16.58 19.78 24.94
N ARG A 474 -17.89 20.04 24.76
CA ARG A 474 -18.51 21.35 25.06
C ARG A 474 -18.47 21.67 26.55
N PHE A 475 -18.84 20.72 27.43
CA PHE A 475 -18.79 20.89 28.87
C PHE A 475 -17.36 21.13 29.38
N ALA A 476 -16.37 20.39 28.85
CA ALA A 476 -14.97 20.59 29.21
C ALA A 476 -14.47 22.00 28.86
N ASN A 477 -14.84 22.53 27.71
CA ASN A 477 -14.46 23.88 27.27
C ASN A 477 -15.16 25.00 28.07
N GLN A 478 -16.36 24.76 28.57
CA GLN A 478 -17.08 25.72 29.43
C GLN A 478 -16.50 25.84 30.84
N ASN A 479 -15.85 24.78 31.35
CA ASN A 479 -15.22 24.75 32.65
C ASN A 479 -13.77 25.28 32.68
N ILE A 480 -13.21 25.67 31.52
CA ILE A 480 -11.85 26.24 31.39
C ILE A 480 -11.90 27.77 31.26
N VAL A 481 -13.10 28.37 31.15
CA VAL A 481 -13.36 29.84 31.19
C VAL A 481 -13.84 30.24 32.56
#